data_ba0a2264fdaea9bf5c28791bd87359a0
#
_entry.id   ba0a2264fdaea9bf5c28791bd87359a0
#
_cell.length_a   1.000
_cell.length_b   1.000
_cell.length_c   1.000
_cell.angle_alpha   90.00
_cell.angle_beta   90.00
_cell.angle_gamma   90.00
#
_symmetry.space_group_name_H-M   'P 1'
#
loop_
_entity.id
_entity.type
_entity.pdbx_description
1 polymer ?
#
loop_
_entity_poly.entity_id
_entity_poly.type
_entity_poly.pdbx_seq_one_letter_code
_entity_poly.pdbx_strand_id
1 'polypeptide(L)'
;MAELINHTHEMRRVQDEIRAAVGIDDDHVTEDHLEELRYLRCVIKETLRLHMPLPLLIPRETTVDTELLGYHVPAGTRVIVNAWAIARDAAAWERADEFVPERFAGGDDLKAADYLLLGQDFRFVPFGAGRRGCPGVGFSVPTMELALASLLYHFDWELPARGPSRLEMDELNGLSVRLKANLCLVAKPWCRQ
;
A
#
# COMPACT_ATOMS: atom_id res chain seq x y z
N MET A 1 0.08 -1.25 -9.04
CA MET A 1 0.32 -1.27 -10.50
C MET A 1 0.95 0.02 -11.05
N ALA A 2 0.38 1.20 -10.86
CA ALA A 2 0.94 2.44 -11.44
C ALA A 2 2.38 2.72 -10.98
N GLU A 3 2.68 2.57 -9.70
CA GLU A 3 4.05 2.69 -9.19
C GLU A 3 5.00 1.66 -9.83
N LEU A 4 4.58 0.42 -9.95
CA LEU A 4 5.41 -0.62 -10.55
C LEU A 4 5.71 -0.37 -12.03
N ILE A 5 4.78 0.21 -12.79
CA ILE A 5 5.03 0.63 -14.17
C ILE A 5 6.08 1.73 -14.24
N ASN A 6 6.06 2.67 -13.29
CA ASN A 6 7.07 3.73 -13.21
C ASN A 6 8.42 3.24 -12.66
N HIS A 7 8.45 2.08 -12.01
CA HIS A 7 9.61 1.48 -11.37
C HIS A 7 9.82 0.04 -11.89
N THR A 8 10.35 -0.04 -13.11
CA THR A 8 10.49 -1.32 -13.85
C THR A 8 11.42 -2.33 -13.21
N HIS A 9 12.37 -1.88 -12.41
CA HIS A 9 13.25 -2.77 -11.65
C HIS A 9 12.46 -3.48 -10.55
N GLU A 10 11.66 -2.74 -9.78
CA GLU A 10 10.78 -3.25 -8.71
C GLU A 10 9.67 -4.14 -9.29
N MET A 11 9.16 -3.79 -10.48
CA MET A 11 8.21 -4.62 -11.22
C MET A 11 8.79 -6.00 -11.51
N ARG A 12 9.98 -6.06 -12.10
CA ARG A 12 10.64 -7.33 -12.43
C ARG A 12 10.91 -8.16 -11.19
N ARG A 13 11.45 -7.52 -10.15
CA ARG A 13 11.77 -8.20 -8.90
C ARG A 13 10.55 -8.85 -8.26
N VAL A 14 9.41 -8.17 -8.21
CA VAL A 14 8.18 -8.75 -7.66
C VAL A 14 7.60 -9.84 -8.56
N GLN A 15 7.72 -9.72 -9.89
CA GLN A 15 7.32 -10.77 -10.82
C GLN A 15 8.19 -12.03 -10.66
N ASP A 16 9.50 -11.87 -10.51
CA ASP A 16 10.43 -12.99 -10.31
C ASP A 16 10.15 -13.71 -8.99
N GLU A 17 9.87 -12.97 -7.89
CA GLU A 17 9.45 -13.55 -6.62
C GLU A 17 8.19 -14.40 -6.77
N ILE A 18 7.13 -13.83 -7.37
CA ILE A 18 5.84 -14.53 -7.54
C ILE A 18 6.00 -15.77 -8.42
N ARG A 19 6.71 -15.64 -9.54
CA ARG A 19 6.92 -16.73 -10.49
C ARG A 19 7.77 -17.87 -9.90
N ALA A 20 8.71 -17.53 -9.02
CA ALA A 20 9.50 -18.51 -8.28
C ALA A 20 8.67 -19.25 -7.21
N ALA A 21 7.80 -18.53 -6.47
CA ALA A 21 6.96 -19.11 -5.43
C ALA A 21 5.89 -20.05 -5.99
N VAL A 22 5.25 -19.68 -7.11
CA VAL A 22 4.26 -20.53 -7.78
C VAL A 22 4.91 -21.75 -8.44
N GLY A 23 6.17 -21.61 -8.88
CA GLY A 23 6.94 -22.71 -9.46
C GLY A 23 6.36 -23.23 -10.77
N ILE A 24 6.64 -24.52 -11.06
CA ILE A 24 6.23 -25.17 -12.31
C ILE A 24 4.98 -26.04 -12.15
N ASP A 25 4.60 -26.35 -10.92
CA ASP A 25 3.55 -27.31 -10.63
C ASP A 25 2.15 -26.66 -10.68
N ASP A 26 2.07 -25.34 -10.41
CA ASP A 26 0.84 -24.59 -10.42
C ASP A 26 0.77 -23.62 -11.61
N ASP A 27 -0.42 -23.42 -12.15
CA ASP A 27 -0.69 -22.51 -13.26
C ASP A 27 -1.43 -21.22 -12.82
N HIS A 28 -1.65 -21.05 -11.50
CA HIS A 28 -2.27 -19.87 -10.91
C HIS A 28 -1.76 -19.62 -9.48
N VAL A 29 -1.87 -18.38 -9.04
CA VAL A 29 -1.53 -17.98 -7.65
C VAL A 29 -2.66 -18.38 -6.72
N THR A 30 -2.33 -19.04 -5.60
CA THR A 30 -3.25 -19.37 -4.52
C THR A 30 -2.92 -18.59 -3.24
N GLU A 31 -3.79 -18.67 -2.23
CA GLU A 31 -3.54 -18.03 -0.94
C GLU A 31 -2.31 -18.64 -0.23
N ASP A 32 -2.01 -19.91 -0.43
CA ASP A 32 -0.86 -20.58 0.17
C ASP A 32 0.47 -19.97 -0.31
N HIS A 33 0.55 -19.58 -1.58
CA HIS A 33 1.72 -18.90 -2.13
C HIS A 33 1.97 -17.53 -1.50
N LEU A 34 0.92 -16.84 -1.00
CA LEU A 34 1.07 -15.50 -0.44
C LEU A 34 2.01 -15.46 0.77
N GLU A 35 2.16 -16.56 1.52
CA GLU A 35 3.04 -16.59 2.68
C GLU A 35 4.51 -16.33 2.32
N GLU A 36 4.92 -16.71 1.11
CA GLU A 36 6.30 -16.58 0.61
C GLU A 36 6.57 -15.22 -0.05
N LEU A 37 5.53 -14.46 -0.45
CA LEU A 37 5.63 -13.23 -1.23
C LEU A 37 5.98 -12.00 -0.36
N ARG A 38 7.21 -11.97 0.14
CA ARG A 38 7.69 -10.92 1.04
C ARG A 38 7.86 -9.57 0.34
N TYR A 39 8.44 -9.57 -0.86
CA TYR A 39 8.69 -8.34 -1.59
C TYR A 39 7.39 -7.73 -2.14
N LEU A 40 6.44 -8.56 -2.56
CA LEU A 40 5.08 -8.11 -2.88
C LEU A 40 4.44 -7.33 -1.73
N ARG A 41 4.59 -7.81 -0.50
CA ARG A 41 4.09 -7.11 0.70
C ARG A 41 4.79 -5.78 0.93
N CYS A 42 6.11 -5.71 0.69
CA CYS A 42 6.85 -4.45 0.74
C CYS A 42 6.30 -3.45 -0.28
N VAL A 43 6.04 -3.89 -1.52
CA VAL A 43 5.44 -3.08 -2.59
C VAL A 43 4.06 -2.55 -2.19
N ILE A 44 3.20 -3.39 -1.62
CA ILE A 44 1.86 -3.00 -1.16
C ILE A 44 1.95 -2.00 -0.01
N LYS A 45 2.80 -2.26 0.99
CA LYS A 45 3.01 -1.35 2.13
C LYS A 45 3.50 0.01 1.66
N GLU A 46 4.49 0.06 0.77
CA GLU A 46 5.01 1.32 0.25
C GLU A 46 3.96 2.07 -0.59
N THR A 47 3.17 1.34 -1.37
CA THR A 47 2.04 1.94 -2.10
C THR A 47 1.02 2.55 -1.14
N LEU A 48 0.67 1.86 -0.07
CA LEU A 48 -0.27 2.37 0.94
C LEU A 48 0.30 3.53 1.74
N ARG A 49 1.62 3.61 1.92
CA ARG A 49 2.29 4.75 2.55
C ARG A 49 2.19 5.99 1.68
N LEU A 50 2.57 5.89 0.40
CA LEU A 50 2.57 7.02 -0.53
C LEU A 50 1.17 7.41 -1.01
N HIS A 51 0.31 6.44 -1.30
CA HIS A 51 -1.02 6.63 -1.89
C HIS A 51 -2.11 6.15 -0.96
N MET A 52 -2.15 6.74 0.23
CA MET A 52 -3.11 6.37 1.26
C MET A 52 -4.54 6.69 0.83
N PRO A 53 -5.45 5.70 0.77
CA PRO A 53 -6.83 5.93 0.32
C PRO A 53 -7.60 6.96 1.15
N LEU A 54 -7.31 7.06 2.46
CA LEU A 54 -7.92 8.01 3.40
C LEU A 54 -6.83 8.84 4.08
N PRO A 55 -6.31 9.90 3.43
CA PRO A 55 -5.13 10.64 3.90
C PRO A 55 -5.35 11.40 5.22
N LEU A 56 -6.59 11.72 5.55
CA LEU A 56 -6.98 12.37 6.81
C LEU A 56 -7.68 11.42 7.79
N LEU A 57 -7.74 10.14 7.45
CA LEU A 57 -8.52 9.12 8.14
C LEU A 57 -10.00 9.56 8.31
N ILE A 58 -10.76 8.83 9.12
CA ILE A 58 -12.13 9.21 9.44
C ILE A 58 -12.10 10.23 10.58
N PRO A 59 -12.73 11.41 10.43
CA PRO A 59 -12.83 12.41 11.48
C PRO A 59 -13.42 11.81 12.76
N ARG A 60 -12.88 12.22 13.88
CA ARG A 60 -13.28 11.82 15.23
C ARG A 60 -13.81 13.01 16.00
N GLU A 61 -14.42 12.77 17.14
CA GLU A 61 -14.92 13.78 18.05
C GLU A 61 -14.57 13.39 19.48
N THR A 62 -14.16 14.35 20.30
CA THR A 62 -13.94 14.15 21.72
C THR A 62 -15.26 13.99 22.44
N THR A 63 -15.39 12.97 23.28
CA THR A 63 -16.62 12.71 24.06
C THR A 63 -16.62 13.39 25.42
N VAL A 64 -15.43 13.80 25.90
CA VAL A 64 -15.23 14.50 27.16
C VAL A 64 -14.13 15.53 26.99
N ASP A 65 -14.11 16.52 27.87
CA ASP A 65 -12.96 17.43 27.95
C ASP A 65 -11.69 16.63 28.21
N THR A 66 -10.65 16.92 27.46
CA THR A 66 -9.37 16.21 27.57
C THR A 66 -8.21 17.16 27.42
N GLU A 67 -7.02 16.70 27.79
CA GLU A 67 -5.77 17.42 27.54
C GLU A 67 -4.93 16.69 26.51
N LEU A 68 -4.39 17.41 25.56
CA LEU A 68 -3.49 16.88 24.54
C LEU A 68 -2.26 17.78 24.42
N LEU A 69 -1.09 17.26 24.75
CA LEU A 69 0.19 17.98 24.69
C LEU A 69 0.16 19.34 25.44
N GLY A 70 -0.53 19.40 26.59
CA GLY A 70 -0.68 20.61 27.38
C GLY A 70 -1.79 21.57 26.92
N TYR A 71 -2.54 21.22 25.88
CA TYR A 71 -3.67 22.00 25.40
C TYR A 71 -4.99 21.40 25.91
N HIS A 72 -5.87 22.26 26.44
CA HIS A 72 -7.24 21.87 26.77
C HIS A 72 -8.06 21.70 25.49
N VAL A 73 -8.67 20.53 25.31
CA VAL A 73 -9.52 20.18 24.18
C VAL A 73 -10.92 19.86 24.70
N PRO A 74 -11.91 20.74 24.45
CA PRO A 74 -13.29 20.53 24.93
C PRO A 74 -13.94 19.31 24.32
N ALA A 75 -14.95 18.77 25.00
CA ALA A 75 -15.88 17.79 24.45
C ALA A 75 -16.57 18.35 23.19
N GLY A 76 -16.88 17.47 22.22
CA GLY A 76 -17.45 17.85 20.93
C GLY A 76 -16.44 18.45 19.94
N THR A 77 -15.17 18.48 20.26
CA THR A 77 -14.13 18.96 19.33
C THR A 77 -13.87 17.92 18.24
N ARG A 78 -13.95 18.37 16.96
CA ARG A 78 -13.58 17.53 15.82
C ARG A 78 -12.09 17.35 15.74
N VAL A 79 -11.64 16.10 15.66
CA VAL A 79 -10.23 15.70 15.56
C VAL A 79 -9.98 15.03 14.22
N ILE A 80 -9.00 15.54 13.48
CA ILE A 80 -8.54 14.99 12.21
C ILE A 80 -7.09 14.58 12.35
N VAL A 81 -6.76 13.36 11.94
CA VAL A 81 -5.39 12.85 11.92
C VAL A 81 -4.85 12.97 10.49
N ASN A 82 -3.81 13.77 10.30
CA ASN A 82 -3.17 13.92 9.00
C ASN A 82 -2.19 12.75 8.74
N ALA A 83 -2.74 11.59 8.39
CA ALA A 83 -1.97 10.38 8.12
C ALA A 83 -1.08 10.52 6.87
N TRP A 84 -1.47 11.35 5.91
CA TRP A 84 -0.66 11.68 4.74
C TRP A 84 0.66 12.38 5.13
N ALA A 85 0.60 13.37 6.03
CA ALA A 85 1.80 14.05 6.52
C ALA A 85 2.69 13.12 7.35
N ILE A 86 2.08 12.27 8.20
CA ILE A 86 2.81 11.28 8.99
C ILE A 86 3.58 10.32 8.08
N ALA A 87 2.94 9.84 7.01
CA ALA A 87 3.54 8.91 6.06
C ALA A 87 4.67 9.53 5.20
N ARG A 88 4.79 10.88 5.19
CA ARG A 88 5.81 11.64 4.44
C ARG A 88 6.73 12.47 5.33
N ASP A 89 6.68 12.28 6.63
CA ASP A 89 7.56 13.00 7.56
C ASP A 89 9.02 12.59 7.34
N ALA A 90 9.84 13.54 6.86
CA ALA A 90 11.26 13.32 6.60
C ALA A 90 12.07 12.98 7.87
N ALA A 91 11.56 13.32 9.06
CA ALA A 91 12.18 12.90 10.32
C ALA A 91 11.96 11.41 10.62
N ALA A 92 10.93 10.80 10.05
CA ALA A 92 10.57 9.39 10.26
C ALA A 92 10.92 8.50 9.05
N TRP A 93 10.96 9.06 7.84
CA TRP A 93 11.12 8.33 6.60
C TRP A 93 12.25 8.92 5.74
N GLU A 94 13.33 8.19 5.58
CA GLU A 94 14.38 8.55 4.61
C GLU A 94 13.81 8.54 3.19
N ARG A 95 14.13 9.56 2.37
CA ARG A 95 13.55 9.72 1.01
C ARG A 95 12.02 9.58 1.01
N ALA A 96 11.36 10.38 1.86
CA ALA A 96 9.95 10.22 2.22
C ALA A 96 8.98 10.26 1.03
N ASP A 97 9.31 10.98 -0.05
CA ASP A 97 8.47 11.13 -1.24
C ASP A 97 8.82 10.15 -2.37
N GLU A 98 9.82 9.29 -2.17
CA GLU A 98 10.22 8.28 -3.15
C GLU A 98 9.57 6.92 -2.86
N PHE A 99 9.28 6.18 -3.94
CA PHE A 99 8.79 4.80 -3.86
C PHE A 99 9.97 3.84 -3.63
N VAL A 100 10.12 3.36 -2.41
CA VAL A 100 11.21 2.48 -1.97
C VAL A 100 10.66 1.32 -1.14
N PRO A 101 10.19 0.23 -1.77
CA PRO A 101 9.63 -0.94 -1.06
C PRO A 101 10.58 -1.53 -0.01
N GLU A 102 11.90 -1.44 -0.23
CA GLU A 102 12.93 -2.00 0.63
C GLU A 102 12.90 -1.47 2.05
N ARG A 103 12.30 -0.30 2.29
CA ARG A 103 12.13 0.24 3.66
C ARG A 103 11.31 -0.67 4.56
N PHE A 104 10.51 -1.55 3.98
CA PHE A 104 9.72 -2.54 4.68
C PHE A 104 10.36 -3.94 4.70
N ALA A 105 11.55 -4.13 4.13
CA ALA A 105 12.20 -5.46 4.03
C ALA A 105 12.88 -5.92 5.33
N GLY A 106 13.08 -5.03 6.31
CA GLY A 106 13.86 -5.30 7.53
C GLY A 106 13.10 -5.94 8.71
N GLY A 107 11.83 -6.30 8.56
CA GLY A 107 11.02 -6.89 9.63
C GLY A 107 10.90 -8.41 9.47
N ASP A 108 11.13 -9.16 10.56
CA ASP A 108 10.99 -10.63 10.55
C ASP A 108 9.55 -11.13 10.32
N ASP A 109 8.55 -10.26 10.51
CA ASP A 109 7.13 -10.60 10.41
C ASP A 109 6.35 -9.66 9.48
N LEU A 110 6.42 -9.90 8.17
CA LEU A 110 5.58 -9.23 7.16
C LEU A 110 4.19 -9.92 7.03
N LYS A 111 3.53 -10.22 8.15
CA LYS A 111 2.20 -10.84 8.13
C LYS A 111 1.09 -9.79 7.97
N ALA A 112 -0.09 -10.21 7.54
CA ALA A 112 -1.28 -9.37 7.48
C ALA A 112 -1.59 -8.67 8.84
N ALA A 113 -1.18 -9.29 9.95
CA ALA A 113 -1.22 -8.69 11.29
C ALA A 113 -0.44 -7.37 11.42
N ASP A 114 0.60 -7.16 10.60
CA ASP A 114 1.43 -5.94 10.66
C ASP A 114 0.73 -4.69 10.14
N TYR A 115 -0.28 -4.85 9.28
CA TYR A 115 -1.14 -3.72 8.89
C TYR A 115 -2.06 -3.28 10.02
N LEU A 116 -2.28 -4.18 10.96
CA LEU A 116 -3.04 -4.00 12.18
C LEU A 116 -2.14 -3.69 13.38
N LEU A 117 -0.85 -3.37 13.19
CA LEU A 117 0.03 -3.00 14.30
C LEU A 117 -0.64 -1.91 15.13
N LEU A 118 -1.58 -2.41 15.91
CA LEU A 118 -2.44 -1.72 16.82
C LEU A 118 -1.54 -1.05 17.88
N GLY A 119 -0.93 0.06 17.50
CA GLY A 119 -0.27 0.96 18.42
C GLY A 119 1.23 0.76 18.64
N GLN A 120 1.97 0.10 17.75
CA GLN A 120 3.44 0.00 17.90
C GLN A 120 4.22 0.92 16.96
N ASP A 121 3.77 1.13 15.71
CA ASP A 121 4.40 2.09 14.80
C ASP A 121 3.37 3.04 14.20
N PHE A 122 3.22 4.21 14.82
CA PHE A 122 2.31 5.25 14.34
C PHE A 122 2.82 6.01 13.11
N ARG A 123 4.03 5.72 12.61
CA ARG A 123 4.53 6.29 11.36
C ARG A 123 3.80 5.71 10.13
N PHE A 124 3.24 4.50 10.27
CA PHE A 124 2.54 3.80 9.20
C PHE A 124 1.13 3.38 9.65
N VAL A 125 0.12 4.17 9.28
CA VAL A 125 -1.28 3.98 9.72
C VAL A 125 -2.28 4.01 8.56
N PRO A 126 -2.07 3.23 7.46
CA PRO A 126 -2.92 3.28 6.27
C PRO A 126 -4.38 2.87 6.55
N PHE A 127 -4.60 2.07 7.57
CA PHE A 127 -5.90 1.59 8.03
C PHE A 127 -6.35 2.25 9.34
N GLY A 128 -5.69 3.33 9.77
CA GLY A 128 -5.88 3.92 11.08
C GLY A 128 -5.27 3.06 12.20
N ALA A 129 -5.61 3.38 13.45
CA ALA A 129 -5.10 2.67 14.61
C ALA A 129 -6.10 2.69 15.78
N GLY A 130 -5.89 1.78 16.75
CA GLY A 130 -6.68 1.67 17.97
C GLY A 130 -8.10 1.18 17.73
N ARG A 131 -9.01 1.51 18.67
CA ARG A 131 -10.41 1.07 18.66
C ARG A 131 -11.22 1.50 17.41
N ARG A 132 -10.72 2.43 16.63
CA ARG A 132 -11.31 2.96 15.40
C ARG A 132 -10.48 2.62 14.17
N GLY A 133 -9.57 1.65 14.26
CA GLY A 133 -8.90 1.07 13.10
C GLY A 133 -9.90 0.42 12.14
N CYS A 134 -9.52 0.26 10.89
CA CYS A 134 -10.35 -0.35 9.85
C CYS A 134 -10.67 -1.82 10.21
N PRO A 135 -11.94 -2.23 10.30
CA PRO A 135 -12.28 -3.62 10.60
C PRO A 135 -12.07 -4.56 9.42
N GLY A 136 -11.91 -4.03 8.21
CA GLY A 136 -11.79 -4.80 6.97
C GLY A 136 -10.35 -5.19 6.60
N VAL A 137 -9.34 -4.93 7.42
CA VAL A 137 -7.92 -5.20 7.08
C VAL A 137 -7.69 -6.67 6.79
N GLY A 138 -8.20 -7.56 7.65
CA GLY A 138 -8.04 -9.01 7.47
C GLY A 138 -8.65 -9.58 6.19
N PHE A 139 -9.58 -8.87 5.57
CA PHE A 139 -10.15 -9.22 4.27
C PHE A 139 -9.43 -8.49 3.12
N SER A 140 -9.19 -7.19 3.28
CA SER A 140 -8.69 -6.36 2.18
C SER A 140 -7.23 -6.64 1.83
N VAL A 141 -6.37 -6.93 2.81
CA VAL A 141 -4.95 -7.17 2.56
C VAL A 141 -4.72 -8.45 1.75
N PRO A 142 -5.20 -9.64 2.16
CA PRO A 142 -5.06 -10.84 1.35
C PRO A 142 -5.69 -10.70 -0.05
N THR A 143 -6.82 -9.99 -0.14
CA THR A 143 -7.47 -9.73 -1.44
C THR A 143 -6.58 -8.89 -2.36
N MET A 144 -5.93 -7.83 -1.84
CA MET A 144 -5.00 -7.02 -2.61
C MET A 144 -3.76 -7.81 -3.02
N GLU A 145 -3.20 -8.60 -2.08
CA GLU A 145 -2.04 -9.46 -2.35
C GLU A 145 -2.35 -10.46 -3.45
N LEU A 146 -3.45 -11.21 -3.34
CA LEU A 146 -3.84 -12.22 -4.32
C LEU A 146 -4.14 -11.61 -5.70
N ALA A 147 -4.88 -10.50 -5.74
CA ALA A 147 -5.23 -9.83 -6.98
C ALA A 147 -3.98 -9.28 -7.69
N LEU A 148 -3.09 -8.62 -6.97
CA LEU A 148 -1.86 -8.06 -7.54
C LEU A 148 -0.91 -9.18 -7.97
N ALA A 149 -0.72 -10.22 -7.14
CA ALA A 149 0.09 -11.37 -7.46
C ALA A 149 -0.41 -12.08 -8.75
N SER A 150 -1.72 -12.31 -8.87
CA SER A 150 -2.31 -12.93 -10.06
C SER A 150 -2.08 -12.12 -11.33
N LEU A 151 -2.23 -10.79 -11.26
CA LEU A 151 -1.96 -9.91 -12.40
C LEU A 151 -0.49 -9.93 -12.82
N LEU A 152 0.43 -9.94 -11.86
CA LEU A 152 1.87 -9.93 -12.09
C LEU A 152 2.41 -11.31 -12.52
N TYR A 153 1.77 -12.38 -12.09
CA TYR A 153 2.12 -13.74 -12.49
C TYR A 153 1.80 -14.00 -13.96
N HIS A 154 0.55 -13.69 -14.36
CA HIS A 154 0.07 -14.08 -15.69
C HIS A 154 0.53 -13.14 -16.81
N PHE A 155 0.93 -11.89 -16.49
CA PHE A 155 1.19 -10.90 -17.53
C PHE A 155 2.47 -10.10 -17.26
N ASP A 156 3.15 -9.77 -18.35
CA ASP A 156 4.06 -8.64 -18.40
C ASP A 156 3.29 -7.39 -18.81
N TRP A 157 3.57 -6.27 -18.14
CA TRP A 157 2.80 -5.05 -18.25
C TRP A 157 3.63 -3.93 -18.87
N GLU A 158 3.07 -3.23 -19.84
CA GLU A 158 3.70 -2.13 -20.54
C GLU A 158 2.77 -0.94 -20.70
N LEU A 159 3.35 0.24 -20.88
CA LEU A 159 2.61 1.41 -21.34
C LEU A 159 2.22 1.26 -22.80
N PRO A 160 1.04 1.80 -23.23
CA PRO A 160 0.68 1.82 -24.63
C PRO A 160 1.73 2.55 -25.48
N ALA A 161 2.09 2.01 -26.65
CA ALA A 161 3.12 2.54 -27.52
C ALA A 161 2.89 4.01 -27.94
N ARG A 162 1.66 4.49 -27.95
CA ARG A 162 1.27 5.88 -28.24
C ARG A 162 0.93 6.68 -26.98
N GLY A 163 1.26 6.15 -25.80
CA GLY A 163 1.04 6.79 -24.49
C GLY A 163 2.25 7.57 -24.00
N PRO A 164 2.16 8.10 -22.77
CA PRO A 164 3.29 8.74 -22.09
C PRO A 164 4.38 7.71 -21.80
N SER A 165 5.64 8.16 -21.71
CA SER A 165 6.78 7.31 -21.31
C SER A 165 6.81 7.00 -19.81
N ARG A 166 6.03 7.73 -19.02
CA ARG A 166 5.86 7.58 -17.57
C ARG A 166 4.44 7.99 -17.19
N LEU A 167 3.88 7.31 -16.21
CA LEU A 167 2.56 7.68 -15.65
C LEU A 167 2.71 8.88 -14.71
N GLU A 168 1.78 9.84 -14.87
CA GLU A 168 1.59 10.88 -13.88
C GLU A 168 0.87 10.29 -12.66
N MET A 169 1.42 10.55 -11.48
CA MET A 169 0.89 10.02 -10.21
C MET A 169 -0.02 11.02 -9.50
N ASP A 170 -0.57 11.98 -10.25
CA ASP A 170 -1.55 12.94 -9.74
C ASP A 170 -2.74 12.23 -9.13
N GLU A 171 -3.17 12.72 -7.97
CA GLU A 171 -4.29 12.17 -7.21
C GLU A 171 -5.55 13.02 -7.36
N LEU A 172 -6.69 12.37 -7.39
CA LEU A 172 -8.00 13.01 -7.32
C LEU A 172 -8.56 12.84 -5.91
N ASN A 173 -8.78 13.96 -5.24
CA ASN A 173 -9.35 14.00 -3.91
C ASN A 173 -10.86 13.74 -3.93
N GLY A 174 -11.32 12.94 -3.00
CA GLY A 174 -12.73 12.58 -2.79
C GLY A 174 -12.92 12.05 -1.38
N LEU A 175 -13.95 11.23 -1.16
CA LEU A 175 -14.08 10.47 0.08
C LEU A 175 -12.88 9.54 0.28
N SER A 176 -12.41 8.95 -0.83
CA SER A 176 -11.13 8.27 -0.92
C SER A 176 -10.29 8.91 -2.03
N VAL A 177 -8.97 8.90 -1.86
CA VAL A 177 -8.02 9.36 -2.87
C VAL A 177 -7.78 8.24 -3.88
N ARG A 178 -7.71 8.59 -5.15
CA ARG A 178 -7.42 7.66 -6.25
C ARG A 178 -6.57 8.35 -7.31
N LEU A 179 -5.94 7.56 -8.15
CA LEU A 179 -5.23 8.09 -9.32
C LEU A 179 -6.19 8.93 -10.16
N LYS A 180 -5.76 10.14 -10.56
CA LYS A 180 -6.56 11.09 -11.33
C LYS A 180 -6.80 10.62 -12.76
N ALA A 181 -5.75 10.14 -13.41
CA ALA A 181 -5.83 9.55 -14.74
C ALA A 181 -6.29 8.08 -14.69
N ASN A 182 -7.00 7.63 -15.72
CA ASN A 182 -7.29 6.21 -15.87
C ASN A 182 -6.00 5.44 -16.15
N LEU A 183 -5.78 4.35 -15.43
CA LEU A 183 -4.66 3.46 -15.67
C LEU A 183 -4.94 2.56 -16.86
N CYS A 184 -4.35 2.87 -18.02
CA CYS A 184 -4.43 2.09 -19.24
C CYS A 184 -3.09 1.42 -19.50
N LEU A 185 -3.04 0.09 -19.46
CA LEU A 185 -1.84 -0.71 -19.66
C LEU A 185 -2.06 -1.77 -20.73
N VAL A 186 -0.99 -2.23 -21.34
CA VAL A 186 -0.97 -3.38 -22.25
C VAL A 186 -0.53 -4.61 -21.47
N ALA A 187 -1.38 -5.61 -21.41
CA ALA A 187 -1.09 -6.91 -20.84
C ALA A 187 -0.53 -7.85 -21.90
N LYS A 188 0.67 -8.36 -21.71
CA LYS A 188 1.27 -9.41 -22.55
C LYS A 188 1.28 -10.71 -21.76
N PRO A 189 0.59 -11.78 -22.23
CA PRO A 189 0.65 -13.06 -21.52
C PRO A 189 2.09 -13.50 -21.30
N TRP A 190 2.44 -13.82 -20.04
CA TRP A 190 3.72 -14.41 -19.74
C TRP A 190 3.66 -15.92 -20.05
N CYS A 191 4.58 -16.37 -20.88
CA CYS A 191 4.75 -17.79 -21.19
C CYS A 191 5.98 -18.30 -20.45
N ARG A 192 5.81 -19.39 -19.72
CA ARG A 192 6.94 -20.15 -19.16
C ARG A 192 7.87 -20.57 -20.28
N GLN A 193 9.15 -20.29 -20.14
CA GLN A 193 10.21 -20.80 -21.03
C GLN A 193 10.73 -22.12 -20.49
#